data_fc32a3ec555100c3d8749e13d44417b6
#
_entry.id   fc32a3ec555100c3d8749e13d44417b6
#
_cell.length_a   1.000
_cell.length_b   1.000
_cell.length_c   1.000
_cell.angle_alpha   90.00
_cell.angle_beta   90.00
_cell.angle_gamma   90.00
#
_symmetry.space_group_name_H-M   'P 1'
#
loop_
_entity.id
_entity.type
_entity.pdbx_description
1 polymer ?
#
loop_
_entity_poly.entity_id
_entity_poly.type
_entity_poly.pdbx_seq_one_letter_code
_entity_poly.pdbx_strand_id
1 'polypeptide(L)'
;MLLIAGLGQGAWVWRDVAAVLERERPVVLFEASGTGELRDEPARGSVQEMAADAAAVLDAPAHVVGLSMGGYVALTLALAQPSLVRSLVLVGTGGGGPGRVQRPFHVARAFEEAMGSPQEEFARRTMPYTFAPGWSEANPERFDEIVALRAAQPTSYENILTHAEACYAFYREGCEAERISVPALVVHGDEDLIVPVENGRMLAARLPDVEYIELAGHGHNLSLEIPDALAGLVSRFLSRVEAGASARPST
;
A
#
# COMPACT_ATOMS: atom_id res chain seq x y z
N MET A 1 8.12 3.53 12.59
CA MET A 1 7.00 2.95 11.80
C MET A 1 7.55 2.27 10.56
N LEU A 2 6.82 1.33 9.97
CA LEU A 2 7.18 0.60 8.76
C LEU A 2 6.28 1.03 7.61
N LEU A 3 6.82 1.41 6.45
CA LEU A 3 6.07 1.75 5.25
C LEU A 3 6.30 0.67 4.18
N ILE A 4 5.22 0.06 3.67
CA ILE A 4 5.24 -1.06 2.72
C ILE A 4 4.60 -0.62 1.40
N ALA A 5 5.35 -0.73 0.31
CA ALA A 5 4.92 -0.29 -1.02
C ALA A 5 3.91 -1.24 -1.69
N GLY A 6 3.32 -0.78 -2.79
CA GLY A 6 2.44 -1.57 -3.64
C GLY A 6 3.17 -2.52 -4.59
N LEU A 7 2.39 -3.29 -5.36
CA LEU A 7 2.88 -4.27 -6.33
C LEU A 7 3.82 -3.63 -7.35
N GLY A 8 5.01 -4.23 -7.50
CA GLY A 8 6.00 -3.82 -8.48
C GLY A 8 6.54 -2.39 -8.25
N GLN A 9 6.41 -1.89 -7.04
CA GLN A 9 6.92 -0.58 -6.62
C GLN A 9 7.94 -0.76 -5.50
N GLY A 10 9.08 -0.07 -5.60
CA GLY A 10 10.02 0.07 -4.50
C GLY A 10 9.57 1.13 -3.48
N ALA A 11 10.33 1.28 -2.41
CA ALA A 11 10.07 2.25 -1.34
C ALA A 11 10.04 3.71 -1.82
N TRP A 12 10.52 4.00 -3.04
CA TRP A 12 10.49 5.33 -3.66
C TRP A 12 9.08 5.95 -3.68
N VAL A 13 8.01 5.14 -3.70
CA VAL A 13 6.62 5.65 -3.67
C VAL A 13 6.28 6.34 -2.37
N TRP A 14 7.04 6.10 -1.31
CA TRP A 14 6.88 6.69 -0.01
C TRP A 14 7.80 7.89 0.26
N ARG A 15 8.73 8.23 -0.67
CA ARG A 15 9.78 9.24 -0.46
C ARG A 15 9.24 10.53 0.15
N ASP A 16 8.20 11.10 -0.46
CA ASP A 16 7.69 12.41 -0.06
C ASP A 16 6.87 12.32 1.24
N VAL A 17 6.09 11.25 1.43
CA VAL A 17 5.37 10.97 2.67
C VAL A 17 6.35 10.73 3.84
N ALA A 18 7.40 9.92 3.60
CA ALA A 18 8.42 9.63 4.59
C ALA A 18 9.14 10.88 5.04
N ALA A 19 9.51 11.79 4.12
CA ALA A 19 10.19 13.04 4.44
C ALA A 19 9.38 13.94 5.40
N VAL A 20 8.05 13.85 5.38
CA VAL A 20 7.18 14.54 6.35
C VAL A 20 7.15 13.81 7.68
N LEU A 21 6.93 12.48 7.65
CA LEU A 21 6.76 11.66 8.85
C LEU A 21 8.04 11.53 9.68
N GLU A 22 9.21 11.53 9.04
CA GLU A 22 10.54 11.45 9.69
C GLU A 22 10.84 12.63 10.61
N ARG A 23 10.16 13.76 10.43
CA ARG A 23 10.26 14.93 11.34
C ARG A 23 9.71 14.66 12.72
N GLU A 24 8.83 13.67 12.86
CA GLU A 24 8.11 13.36 14.09
C GLU A 24 8.52 12.01 14.69
N ARG A 25 8.86 11.02 13.88
CA ARG A 25 9.13 9.65 14.32
C ARG A 25 10.03 8.86 13.36
N PRO A 26 10.80 7.86 13.87
CA PRO A 26 11.60 7.01 12.99
C PRO A 26 10.74 6.27 11.95
N VAL A 27 11.19 6.29 10.69
CA VAL A 27 10.56 5.60 9.56
C VAL A 27 11.50 4.52 9.04
N VAL A 28 10.97 3.34 8.76
CA VAL A 28 11.63 2.26 8.04
C VAL A 28 10.88 2.08 6.73
N LEU A 29 11.58 2.23 5.63
CA LEU A 29 11.07 1.95 4.29
C LEU A 29 11.36 0.48 3.97
N PHE A 30 10.31 -0.32 3.81
CA PHE A 30 10.45 -1.73 3.49
C PHE A 30 10.52 -1.94 1.97
N GLU A 31 11.59 -2.59 1.53
CA GLU A 31 11.71 -3.10 0.17
C GLU A 31 11.28 -4.56 0.12
N ALA A 32 10.26 -4.86 -0.66
CA ALA A 32 9.93 -6.25 -0.96
C ALA A 32 10.99 -6.84 -1.90
N SER A 33 11.39 -8.11 -1.67
CA SER A 33 12.28 -8.81 -2.61
C SER A 33 11.75 -8.69 -4.04
N GLY A 34 12.64 -8.38 -4.97
CA GLY A 34 12.29 -8.13 -6.37
C GLY A 34 11.92 -6.69 -6.70
N THR A 35 12.02 -5.73 -5.73
CA THR A 35 11.74 -4.31 -5.96
C THR A 35 12.86 -3.41 -5.42
N GLY A 36 12.90 -2.17 -5.86
CA GLY A 36 13.78 -1.12 -5.34
C GLY A 36 15.25 -1.53 -5.25
N GLU A 37 15.82 -1.47 -4.07
CA GLU A 37 17.21 -1.90 -3.82
C GLU A 37 17.38 -3.43 -3.89
N LEU A 38 16.30 -4.21 -3.72
CA LEU A 38 16.28 -5.67 -3.80
C LEU A 38 15.75 -6.18 -5.16
N ARG A 39 15.75 -5.33 -6.21
CA ARG A 39 15.19 -5.62 -7.54
C ARG A 39 15.83 -6.81 -8.26
N ASP A 40 17.09 -7.12 -7.92
CA ASP A 40 17.84 -8.23 -8.50
C ASP A 40 17.59 -9.56 -7.76
N GLU A 41 16.85 -9.51 -6.64
CA GLU A 41 16.41 -10.71 -5.92
C GLU A 41 15.11 -11.25 -6.53
N PRO A 42 14.86 -12.57 -6.42
CA PRO A 42 13.58 -13.12 -6.82
C PRO A 42 12.46 -12.64 -5.88
N ALA A 43 11.32 -12.26 -6.45
CA ALA A 43 10.14 -11.88 -5.69
C ALA A 43 9.60 -13.05 -4.83
N ARG A 44 9.00 -12.74 -3.69
CA ARG A 44 8.28 -13.73 -2.89
C ARG A 44 6.98 -14.15 -3.55
N GLY A 45 6.71 -15.46 -3.55
CA GLY A 45 5.54 -16.05 -4.20
C GLY A 45 4.24 -15.95 -3.39
N SER A 46 4.28 -15.42 -2.16
CA SER A 46 3.09 -15.27 -1.32
C SER A 46 3.14 -14.03 -0.44
N VAL A 47 1.96 -13.51 -0.10
CA VAL A 47 1.82 -12.39 0.85
C VAL A 47 2.32 -12.80 2.24
N GLN A 48 2.21 -14.07 2.60
CA GLN A 48 2.69 -14.63 3.86
C GLN A 48 4.22 -14.54 3.98
N GLU A 49 4.95 -14.87 2.91
CA GLU A 49 6.42 -14.73 2.86
C GLU A 49 6.83 -13.25 2.94
N MET A 50 6.15 -12.36 2.21
CA MET A 50 6.40 -10.92 2.30
C MET A 50 6.14 -10.37 3.71
N ALA A 51 5.11 -10.87 4.40
CA ALA A 51 4.81 -10.48 5.78
C ALA A 51 5.88 -11.00 6.76
N ALA A 52 6.44 -12.19 6.52
CA ALA A 52 7.55 -12.69 7.31
C ALA A 52 8.83 -11.86 7.12
N ASP A 53 9.13 -11.45 5.88
CA ASP A 53 10.24 -10.54 5.58
C ASP A 53 10.02 -9.16 6.24
N ALA A 54 8.79 -8.63 6.21
CA ALA A 54 8.44 -7.37 6.88
C ALA A 54 8.55 -7.47 8.41
N ALA A 55 8.23 -8.63 9.00
CA ALA A 55 8.45 -8.88 10.41
C ALA A 55 9.94 -8.89 10.79
N ALA A 56 10.77 -9.46 9.93
CA ALA A 56 12.20 -9.62 10.18
C ALA A 56 12.99 -8.29 10.24
N VAL A 57 12.45 -7.20 9.69
CA VAL A 57 13.07 -5.87 9.77
C VAL A 57 12.61 -5.07 11.00
N LEU A 58 11.75 -5.64 11.85
CA LEU A 58 11.22 -4.98 13.03
C LEU A 58 11.93 -5.48 14.30
N ASP A 59 12.72 -4.62 14.91
CA ASP A 59 13.36 -4.88 16.22
C ASP A 59 12.39 -4.69 17.41
N ALA A 60 11.27 -4.04 17.20
CA ALA A 60 10.26 -3.72 18.22
C ALA A 60 8.88 -3.51 17.58
N PRO A 61 7.78 -3.58 18.37
CA PRO A 61 6.44 -3.29 17.88
C PRO A 61 6.33 -1.93 17.19
N ALA A 62 5.80 -1.89 15.98
CA ALA A 62 5.74 -0.72 15.12
C ALA A 62 4.33 -0.42 14.61
N HIS A 63 4.09 0.84 14.23
CA HIS A 63 2.96 1.19 13.36
C HIS A 63 3.30 0.74 11.95
N VAL A 64 2.37 0.10 11.25
CA VAL A 64 2.59 -0.45 9.89
C VAL A 64 1.66 0.25 8.92
N VAL A 65 2.23 0.85 7.89
CA VAL A 65 1.52 1.56 6.82
C VAL A 65 1.70 0.78 5.53
N GLY A 66 0.62 0.36 4.90
CA GLY A 66 0.68 -0.43 3.66
C GLY A 66 -0.17 0.18 2.55
N LEU A 67 0.43 0.38 1.37
CA LEU A 67 -0.26 0.77 0.15
C LEU A 67 -0.57 -0.46 -0.70
N SER A 68 -1.84 -0.66 -1.11
CA SER A 68 -2.21 -1.70 -2.07
C SER A 68 -1.76 -3.10 -1.61
N MET A 69 -0.86 -3.77 -2.34
CA MET A 69 -0.19 -5.02 -1.92
C MET A 69 0.43 -4.89 -0.52
N GLY A 70 1.07 -3.75 -0.22
CA GLY A 70 1.60 -3.48 1.12
C GLY A 70 0.54 -3.53 2.21
N GLY A 71 -0.72 -3.21 1.89
CA GLY A 71 -1.86 -3.39 2.78
C GLY A 71 -2.17 -4.87 3.04
N TYR A 72 -2.07 -5.75 2.02
CA TYR A 72 -2.21 -7.20 2.21
C TYR A 72 -1.12 -7.75 3.12
N VAL A 73 0.12 -7.29 2.90
CA VAL A 73 1.27 -7.65 3.75
C VAL A 73 1.05 -7.19 5.20
N ALA A 74 0.59 -5.95 5.39
CA ALA A 74 0.33 -5.37 6.72
C ALA A 74 -0.79 -6.13 7.47
N LEU A 75 -1.90 -6.47 6.78
CA LEU A 75 -2.99 -7.29 7.34
C LEU A 75 -2.49 -8.68 7.73
N THR A 76 -1.72 -9.32 6.86
CA THR A 76 -1.15 -10.66 7.11
C THR A 76 -0.17 -10.63 8.28
N LEU A 77 0.69 -9.61 8.37
CA LEU A 77 1.60 -9.42 9.49
C LEU A 77 0.84 -9.25 10.81
N ALA A 78 -0.20 -8.43 10.83
CA ALA A 78 -1.00 -8.20 12.03
C ALA A 78 -1.74 -9.46 12.51
N LEU A 79 -2.16 -10.33 11.58
CA LEU A 79 -2.79 -11.61 11.91
C LEU A 79 -1.78 -12.67 12.39
N ALA A 80 -0.61 -12.73 11.75
CA ALA A 80 0.40 -13.73 12.06
C ALA A 80 1.24 -13.38 13.31
N GLN A 81 1.55 -12.11 13.51
CA GLN A 81 2.43 -11.61 14.58
C GLN A 81 1.86 -10.33 15.22
N PRO A 82 0.68 -10.38 15.87
CA PRO A 82 0.00 -9.21 16.40
C PRO A 82 0.82 -8.42 17.42
N SER A 83 1.75 -9.07 18.13
CA SER A 83 2.64 -8.42 19.09
C SER A 83 3.66 -7.46 18.46
N LEU A 84 3.93 -7.57 17.16
CA LEU A 84 4.82 -6.68 16.41
C LEU A 84 4.09 -5.46 15.83
N VAL A 85 2.76 -5.43 15.86
CA VAL A 85 1.98 -4.35 15.24
C VAL A 85 1.27 -3.53 16.30
N ARG A 86 1.55 -2.21 16.36
CA ARG A 86 0.88 -1.26 17.24
C ARG A 86 -0.42 -0.73 16.66
N SER A 87 -0.43 -0.47 15.37
CA SER A 87 -1.59 -0.05 14.58
C SER A 87 -1.35 -0.25 13.10
N LEU A 88 -2.41 -0.22 12.32
CA LEU A 88 -2.38 -0.33 10.85
C LEU A 88 -2.84 0.98 10.21
N VAL A 89 -2.17 1.38 9.12
CA VAL A 89 -2.69 2.35 8.15
C VAL A 89 -2.73 1.65 6.79
N LEU A 90 -3.93 1.52 6.24
CA LEU A 90 -4.24 0.74 5.05
C LEU A 90 -4.70 1.67 3.93
N VAL A 91 -3.86 1.87 2.92
CA VAL A 91 -4.04 2.86 1.86
C VAL A 91 -4.36 2.16 0.54
N GLY A 92 -5.48 2.50 -0.10
CA GLY A 92 -5.84 1.96 -1.42
C GLY A 92 -5.83 0.42 -1.47
N THR A 93 -6.38 -0.25 -0.45
CA THR A 93 -6.31 -1.72 -0.30
C THR A 93 -7.65 -2.31 0.14
N GLY A 94 -7.72 -3.63 0.22
CA GLY A 94 -8.92 -4.35 0.64
C GLY A 94 -8.58 -5.64 1.40
N GLY A 95 -9.59 -6.26 2.00
CA GLY A 95 -9.45 -7.52 2.72
C GLY A 95 -9.56 -8.78 1.87
N GLY A 96 -9.83 -8.64 0.57
CA GLY A 96 -10.09 -9.77 -0.35
C GLY A 96 -11.33 -10.60 0.04
N GLY A 97 -11.42 -11.79 -0.52
CA GLY A 97 -12.47 -12.76 -0.21
C GLY A 97 -13.77 -12.58 -1.02
N PRO A 98 -14.85 -13.27 -0.63
CA PRO A 98 -16.16 -13.18 -1.30
C PRO A 98 -16.71 -11.75 -1.31
N GLY A 99 -17.34 -11.37 -2.42
CA GLY A 99 -17.93 -10.03 -2.58
C GLY A 99 -16.96 -8.94 -3.03
N ARG A 100 -15.67 -9.22 -3.10
CA ARG A 100 -14.67 -8.25 -3.58
C ARG A 100 -15.04 -7.71 -4.96
N VAL A 101 -14.81 -6.41 -5.17
CA VAL A 101 -15.04 -5.73 -6.45
C VAL A 101 -13.73 -5.74 -7.24
N GLN A 102 -13.78 -6.23 -8.46
CA GLN A 102 -12.62 -6.29 -9.35
C GLN A 102 -12.40 -4.96 -10.04
N ARG A 103 -11.13 -4.68 -10.38
CA ARG A 103 -10.80 -3.52 -11.22
C ARG A 103 -11.52 -3.59 -12.56
N PRO A 104 -11.84 -2.45 -13.18
CA PRO A 104 -12.46 -2.40 -14.50
C PRO A 104 -11.64 -3.16 -15.55
N PHE A 105 -12.30 -3.88 -16.44
CA PHE A 105 -11.65 -4.73 -17.45
C PHE A 105 -10.68 -3.95 -18.35
N HIS A 106 -11.02 -2.72 -18.74
CA HIS A 106 -10.15 -1.91 -19.58
C HIS A 106 -8.84 -1.54 -18.88
N VAL A 107 -8.85 -1.38 -17.55
CA VAL A 107 -7.64 -1.14 -16.75
C VAL A 107 -6.77 -2.40 -16.72
N ALA A 108 -7.35 -3.57 -16.42
CA ALA A 108 -6.62 -4.82 -16.44
C ALA A 108 -5.94 -5.05 -17.80
N ARG A 109 -6.69 -4.84 -18.88
CA ARG A 109 -6.22 -4.96 -20.25
C ARG A 109 -5.07 -4.00 -20.58
N ALA A 110 -5.13 -2.75 -20.11
CA ALA A 110 -4.06 -1.76 -20.32
C ALA A 110 -2.73 -2.21 -19.69
N PHE A 111 -2.79 -2.82 -18.50
CA PHE A 111 -1.60 -3.40 -17.85
C PHE A 111 -1.07 -4.61 -18.63
N GLU A 112 -1.93 -5.52 -19.07
CA GLU A 112 -1.56 -6.69 -19.89
C GLU A 112 -0.89 -6.26 -21.20
N GLU A 113 -1.47 -5.31 -21.93
CA GLU A 113 -0.95 -4.80 -23.18
C GLU A 113 0.37 -4.01 -23.05
N ALA A 114 0.65 -3.48 -21.85
CA ALA A 114 1.90 -2.79 -21.57
C ALA A 114 3.02 -3.73 -21.13
N MET A 115 2.71 -4.99 -20.75
CA MET A 115 3.74 -5.96 -20.37
C MET A 115 4.73 -6.22 -21.50
N GLY A 116 6.02 -6.23 -21.16
CA GLY A 116 7.10 -6.40 -22.13
C GLY A 116 7.58 -5.10 -22.79
N SER A 117 6.91 -3.97 -22.58
CA SER A 117 7.39 -2.66 -23.05
C SER A 117 8.61 -2.21 -22.23
N PRO A 118 9.48 -1.32 -22.75
CA PRO A 118 10.47 -0.64 -21.92
C PRO A 118 9.83 -0.03 -20.66
N GLN A 119 10.56 -0.02 -19.52
CA GLN A 119 9.99 0.36 -18.21
C GLN A 119 9.37 1.74 -18.17
N GLU A 120 9.96 2.72 -18.87
CA GLU A 120 9.37 4.07 -18.97
C GLU A 120 8.05 4.04 -19.74
N GLU A 121 7.99 3.30 -20.86
CA GLU A 121 6.77 3.15 -21.63
C GLU A 121 5.68 2.42 -20.83
N PHE A 122 6.05 1.35 -20.13
CA PHE A 122 5.15 0.66 -19.21
C PHE A 122 4.58 1.63 -18.17
N ALA A 123 5.43 2.44 -17.55
CA ALA A 123 5.01 3.44 -16.58
C ALA A 123 4.04 4.45 -17.20
N ARG A 124 4.37 5.03 -18.34
CA ARG A 124 3.53 6.04 -19.02
C ARG A 124 2.17 5.48 -19.44
N ARG A 125 2.08 4.20 -19.81
CA ARG A 125 0.83 3.54 -20.21
C ARG A 125 -0.04 3.10 -19.05
N THR A 126 0.54 2.77 -17.89
CA THR A 126 -0.19 2.14 -16.78
C THR A 126 -0.41 3.07 -15.59
N MET A 127 0.53 3.96 -15.28
CA MET A 127 0.42 4.83 -14.11
C MET A 127 -0.73 5.85 -14.18
N PRO A 128 -1.19 6.36 -15.34
CA PRO A 128 -2.38 7.22 -15.36
C PRO A 128 -3.61 6.58 -14.71
N TYR A 129 -3.74 5.24 -14.77
CA TYR A 129 -4.84 4.51 -14.11
C TYR A 129 -4.68 4.41 -12.58
N THR A 130 -3.52 4.77 -12.05
CA THR A 130 -3.26 4.73 -10.60
C THR A 130 -3.50 6.07 -9.91
N PHE A 131 -3.84 7.11 -10.65
CA PHE A 131 -4.23 8.43 -10.17
C PHE A 131 -5.72 8.67 -10.46
N ALA A 132 -6.25 9.76 -9.92
CA ALA A 132 -7.58 10.23 -10.32
C ALA A 132 -7.62 10.50 -11.84
N PRO A 133 -8.75 10.23 -12.52
CA PRO A 133 -8.89 10.51 -13.95
C PRO A 133 -8.51 11.94 -14.30
N GLY A 134 -7.60 12.11 -15.26
CA GLY A 134 -7.10 13.43 -15.71
C GLY A 134 -6.00 14.03 -14.84
N TRP A 135 -5.58 13.36 -13.75
CA TRP A 135 -4.55 13.91 -12.86
C TRP A 135 -3.18 14.05 -13.56
N SER A 136 -2.78 13.04 -14.33
CA SER A 136 -1.50 13.04 -15.07
C SER A 136 -1.43 14.18 -16.09
N GLU A 137 -2.54 14.46 -16.75
CA GLU A 137 -2.66 15.57 -17.72
C GLU A 137 -2.68 16.94 -17.04
N ALA A 138 -3.27 17.03 -15.85
CA ALA A 138 -3.30 18.24 -15.05
C ALA A 138 -1.97 18.54 -14.34
N ASN A 139 -1.13 17.50 -14.13
CA ASN A 139 0.14 17.58 -13.40
C ASN A 139 1.31 17.00 -14.21
N PRO A 140 1.58 17.45 -15.45
CA PRO A 140 2.51 16.76 -16.36
C PRO A 140 3.94 16.72 -15.83
N GLU A 141 4.45 17.78 -15.22
CA GLU A 141 5.81 17.83 -14.67
C GLU A 141 5.98 16.83 -13.52
N ARG A 142 4.99 16.77 -12.62
CA ARG A 142 4.99 15.82 -11.50
C ARG A 142 4.85 14.38 -12.00
N PHE A 143 4.02 14.16 -13.01
CA PHE A 143 3.87 12.83 -13.62
C PHE A 143 5.18 12.37 -14.27
N ASP A 144 5.88 13.24 -15.00
CA ASP A 144 7.17 12.94 -15.60
C ASP A 144 8.24 12.63 -14.55
N GLU A 145 8.27 13.35 -13.42
CA GLU A 145 9.14 13.03 -12.29
C GLU A 145 8.85 11.62 -11.74
N ILE A 146 7.60 11.28 -11.53
CA ILE A 146 7.19 9.96 -11.02
C ILE A 146 7.56 8.85 -12.00
N VAL A 147 7.35 9.06 -13.30
CA VAL A 147 7.77 8.12 -14.35
C VAL A 147 9.28 7.90 -14.32
N ALA A 148 10.06 8.98 -14.18
CA ALA A 148 11.51 8.90 -14.09
C ALA A 148 11.98 8.14 -12.84
N LEU A 149 11.35 8.37 -11.68
CA LEU A 149 11.63 7.62 -10.44
C LEU A 149 11.38 6.13 -10.62
N ARG A 150 10.25 5.76 -11.22
CA ARG A 150 9.93 4.36 -11.50
C ARG A 150 10.92 3.74 -12.48
N ALA A 151 11.29 4.45 -13.55
CA ALA A 151 12.24 3.97 -14.55
C ALA A 151 13.66 3.81 -13.99
N ALA A 152 14.06 4.62 -13.02
CA ALA A 152 15.35 4.54 -12.36
C ALA A 152 15.47 3.31 -11.42
N GLN A 153 14.33 2.80 -10.93
CA GLN A 153 14.27 1.60 -10.07
C GLN A 153 13.29 0.56 -10.67
N PRO A 154 13.64 -0.03 -11.81
CA PRO A 154 12.73 -0.94 -12.52
C PRO A 154 12.54 -2.24 -11.74
N THR A 155 11.33 -2.74 -11.72
CA THR A 155 11.01 -4.11 -11.29
C THR A 155 10.91 -4.99 -12.52
N SER A 156 11.59 -6.14 -12.53
CA SER A 156 11.50 -7.08 -13.66
C SER A 156 10.06 -7.57 -13.86
N TYR A 157 9.71 -7.91 -15.10
CA TYR A 157 8.37 -8.44 -15.38
C TYR A 157 8.11 -9.77 -14.69
N GLU A 158 9.13 -10.60 -14.50
CA GLU A 158 9.04 -11.84 -13.73
C GLU A 158 8.64 -11.55 -12.28
N ASN A 159 9.31 -10.60 -11.62
CA ASN A 159 8.99 -10.20 -10.26
C ASN A 159 7.59 -9.53 -10.17
N ILE A 160 7.20 -8.71 -11.17
CA ILE A 160 5.85 -8.14 -11.24
C ILE A 160 4.79 -9.24 -11.31
N LEU A 161 4.99 -10.27 -12.14
CA LEU A 161 4.05 -11.38 -12.29
C LEU A 161 3.98 -12.21 -11.01
N THR A 162 5.12 -12.54 -10.39
CA THR A 162 5.17 -13.27 -9.11
C THR A 162 4.41 -12.52 -8.01
N HIS A 163 4.63 -11.22 -7.86
CA HIS A 163 3.86 -10.39 -6.92
C HIS A 163 2.38 -10.33 -7.27
N ALA A 164 2.04 -10.25 -8.57
CA ALA A 164 0.64 -10.24 -9.02
C ALA A 164 -0.09 -11.54 -8.68
N GLU A 165 0.56 -12.69 -8.84
CA GLU A 165 0.02 -14.00 -8.46
C GLU A 165 -0.21 -14.10 -6.96
N ALA A 166 0.75 -13.65 -6.13
CA ALA A 166 0.62 -13.59 -4.68
C ALA A 166 -0.55 -12.68 -4.25
N CYS A 167 -0.68 -11.50 -4.87
CA CYS A 167 -1.80 -10.58 -4.63
C CYS A 167 -3.13 -11.20 -5.07
N TYR A 168 -3.16 -11.89 -6.21
CA TYR A 168 -4.38 -12.54 -6.71
C TYR A 168 -4.83 -13.67 -5.79
N ALA A 169 -3.90 -14.46 -5.26
CA ALA A 169 -4.20 -15.50 -4.27
C ALA A 169 -4.83 -14.89 -3.00
N PHE A 170 -4.19 -13.87 -2.41
CA PHE A 170 -4.75 -13.15 -1.26
C PHE A 170 -6.13 -12.53 -1.57
N TYR A 171 -6.24 -11.86 -2.72
CA TYR A 171 -7.48 -11.20 -3.12
C TYR A 171 -8.64 -12.17 -3.31
N ARG A 172 -8.35 -13.37 -3.79
CA ARG A 172 -9.34 -14.45 -3.94
C ARG A 172 -9.74 -15.07 -2.61
N GLU A 173 -8.76 -15.34 -1.75
CA GLU A 173 -8.97 -16.05 -0.48
C GLU A 173 -9.50 -15.10 0.61
N GLY A 174 -8.96 -13.89 0.66
CA GLY A 174 -9.25 -12.90 1.69
C GLY A 174 -8.50 -13.17 2.99
N CYS A 175 -8.74 -12.29 3.97
CA CYS A 175 -8.18 -12.42 5.31
C CYS A 175 -9.28 -12.33 6.39
N GLU A 176 -8.97 -12.78 7.59
CA GLU A 176 -9.84 -12.71 8.78
C GLU A 176 -9.69 -11.35 9.48
N ALA A 177 -10.06 -10.25 8.77
CA ALA A 177 -9.90 -8.88 9.28
C ALA A 177 -10.57 -8.64 10.64
N GLU A 178 -11.62 -9.40 10.94
CA GLU A 178 -12.37 -9.36 12.22
C GLU A 178 -11.51 -9.77 13.43
N ARG A 179 -10.40 -10.47 13.21
CA ARG A 179 -9.46 -10.91 14.27
C ARG A 179 -8.37 -9.89 14.57
N ILE A 180 -8.27 -8.82 13.77
CA ILE A 180 -7.28 -7.78 13.97
C ILE A 180 -7.75 -6.87 15.10
N SER A 181 -7.04 -6.89 16.22
CA SER A 181 -7.42 -6.16 17.45
C SER A 181 -6.71 -4.83 17.63
N VAL A 182 -5.74 -4.51 16.77
CA VAL A 182 -5.03 -3.22 16.82
C VAL A 182 -5.83 -2.12 16.11
N PRO A 183 -5.71 -0.85 16.57
CA PRO A 183 -6.34 0.25 15.89
C PRO A 183 -5.92 0.34 14.42
N ALA A 184 -6.87 0.59 13.53
CA ALA A 184 -6.64 0.71 12.10
C ALA A 184 -7.19 2.01 11.53
N LEU A 185 -6.47 2.58 10.55
CA LEU A 185 -6.95 3.63 9.66
C LEU A 185 -7.01 3.06 8.24
N VAL A 186 -8.15 3.13 7.59
CA VAL A 186 -8.30 2.82 6.16
C VAL A 186 -8.50 4.12 5.41
N VAL A 187 -7.62 4.41 4.43
CA VAL A 187 -7.68 5.59 3.57
C VAL A 187 -7.84 5.14 2.12
N HIS A 188 -8.85 5.63 1.43
CA HIS A 188 -9.14 5.22 0.05
C HIS A 188 -9.58 6.40 -0.81
N GLY A 189 -9.10 6.48 -2.05
CA GLY A 189 -9.61 7.41 -3.04
C GLY A 189 -10.90 6.85 -3.69
N ASP A 190 -11.91 7.67 -3.89
CA ASP A 190 -13.18 7.22 -4.48
C ASP A 190 -13.10 6.97 -6.00
N GLU A 191 -12.04 7.47 -6.65
CA GLU A 191 -11.71 7.26 -8.08
C GLU A 191 -10.63 6.17 -8.28
N ASP A 192 -10.40 5.30 -7.29
CA ASP A 192 -9.41 4.20 -7.39
C ASP A 192 -9.86 3.15 -8.40
N LEU A 193 -9.19 3.12 -9.57
CA LEU A 193 -9.42 2.15 -10.64
C LEU A 193 -8.60 0.86 -10.49
N ILE A 194 -7.68 0.78 -9.52
CA ILE A 194 -6.83 -0.39 -9.29
C ILE A 194 -7.45 -1.31 -8.25
N VAL A 195 -7.82 -0.75 -7.11
CA VAL A 195 -8.58 -1.42 -6.04
C VAL A 195 -9.85 -0.60 -5.80
N PRO A 196 -10.97 -0.92 -6.45
CA PRO A 196 -12.21 -0.15 -6.29
C PRO A 196 -12.54 0.14 -4.83
N VAL A 197 -12.99 1.37 -4.55
CA VAL A 197 -13.21 1.92 -3.20
C VAL A 197 -14.14 1.05 -2.35
N GLU A 198 -15.03 0.29 -2.96
CA GLU A 198 -15.91 -0.69 -2.29
C GLU A 198 -15.10 -1.71 -1.48
N ASN A 199 -13.91 -2.10 -1.95
CA ASN A 199 -13.04 -3.03 -1.22
C ASN A 199 -12.51 -2.42 0.08
N GLY A 200 -12.22 -1.12 0.09
CA GLY A 200 -11.84 -0.37 1.29
C GLY A 200 -13.02 -0.25 2.27
N ARG A 201 -14.23 0.05 1.77
CA ARG A 201 -15.45 0.09 2.59
C ARG A 201 -15.75 -1.27 3.23
N MET A 202 -15.62 -2.35 2.44
CA MET A 202 -15.80 -3.73 2.93
C MET A 202 -14.76 -4.11 3.98
N LEU A 203 -13.49 -3.72 3.79
CA LEU A 203 -12.45 -3.96 4.77
C LEU A 203 -12.71 -3.21 6.07
N ALA A 204 -13.07 -1.93 5.99
CA ALA A 204 -13.40 -1.11 7.15
C ALA A 204 -14.59 -1.67 7.94
N ALA A 205 -15.61 -2.18 7.25
CA ALA A 205 -16.78 -2.79 7.91
C ALA A 205 -16.44 -4.08 8.69
N ARG A 206 -15.28 -4.70 8.45
CA ARG A 206 -14.84 -5.96 9.08
C ARG A 206 -13.80 -5.74 10.19
N LEU A 207 -13.12 -4.61 10.22
CA LEU A 207 -12.13 -4.30 11.24
C LEU A 207 -12.82 -3.81 12.53
N PRO A 208 -12.49 -4.39 13.73
CA PRO A 208 -13.19 -4.06 14.98
C PRO A 208 -12.93 -2.64 15.50
N ASP A 209 -11.71 -2.11 15.32
CA ASP A 209 -11.31 -0.76 15.77
C ASP A 209 -10.73 -0.01 14.56
N VAL A 210 -11.58 0.70 13.85
CA VAL A 210 -11.24 1.32 12.57
C VAL A 210 -11.75 2.75 12.43
N GLU A 211 -10.89 3.59 11.87
CA GLU A 211 -11.26 4.87 11.25
C GLU A 211 -11.22 4.68 9.72
N TYR A 212 -12.27 5.10 9.03
CA TYR A 212 -12.35 5.06 7.57
C TYR A 212 -12.41 6.47 6.99
N ILE A 213 -11.52 6.77 6.04
CA ILE A 213 -11.48 8.05 5.33
C ILE A 213 -11.54 7.76 3.83
N GLU A 214 -12.57 8.26 3.20
CA GLU A 214 -12.73 8.27 1.76
C GLU A 214 -12.38 9.66 1.20
N LEU A 215 -11.50 9.71 0.24
CA LEU A 215 -10.99 10.95 -0.34
C LEU A 215 -11.62 11.16 -1.72
N ALA A 216 -12.50 12.15 -1.81
CA ALA A 216 -13.22 12.47 -3.02
C ALA A 216 -12.28 13.02 -4.11
N GLY A 217 -12.40 12.49 -5.34
CA GLY A 217 -11.62 12.92 -6.51
C GLY A 217 -10.17 12.46 -6.48
N HIS A 218 -9.85 11.38 -5.73
CA HIS A 218 -8.49 10.83 -5.65
C HIS A 218 -8.45 9.38 -6.10
N GLY A 219 -7.29 8.98 -6.68
CA GLY A 219 -7.05 7.65 -7.20
C GLY A 219 -6.39 6.70 -6.20
N HIS A 220 -5.64 5.74 -6.74
CA HIS A 220 -5.00 4.66 -5.99
C HIS A 220 -3.72 5.08 -5.28
N ASN A 221 -2.82 5.77 -5.99
CA ASN A 221 -1.47 6.12 -5.50
C ASN A 221 -1.48 7.40 -4.67
N LEU A 222 -2.22 7.42 -3.57
CA LEU A 222 -2.35 8.58 -2.68
C LEU A 222 -1.00 9.09 -2.15
N SER A 223 0.00 8.21 -2.00
CA SER A 223 1.37 8.58 -1.59
C SER A 223 2.12 9.45 -2.61
N LEU A 224 1.73 9.38 -3.87
CA LEU A 224 2.30 10.16 -4.97
C LEU A 224 1.41 11.34 -5.37
N GLU A 225 0.09 11.15 -5.26
CA GLU A 225 -0.93 12.12 -5.66
C GLU A 225 -1.06 13.25 -4.65
N ILE A 226 -1.10 12.93 -3.35
CA ILE A 226 -1.32 13.87 -2.24
C ILE A 226 -0.41 13.58 -1.04
N PRO A 227 0.94 13.53 -1.20
CA PRO A 227 1.85 13.07 -0.16
C PRO A 227 1.73 13.81 1.17
N ASP A 228 1.64 15.14 1.15
CA ASP A 228 1.53 15.95 2.37
C ASP A 228 0.21 15.71 3.12
N ALA A 229 -0.90 15.63 2.38
CA ALA A 229 -2.21 15.37 2.96
C ALA A 229 -2.27 13.97 3.56
N LEU A 230 -1.75 12.95 2.86
CA LEU A 230 -1.67 11.58 3.36
C LEU A 230 -0.78 11.50 4.60
N ALA A 231 0.40 12.11 4.59
CA ALA A 231 1.28 12.17 5.76
C ALA A 231 0.58 12.81 6.96
N GLY A 232 -0.17 13.90 6.75
CA GLY A 232 -0.96 14.54 7.79
C GLY A 232 -2.07 13.65 8.36
N LEU A 233 -2.75 12.84 7.54
CA LEU A 233 -3.75 11.85 8.00
C LEU A 233 -3.07 10.78 8.86
N VAL A 234 -1.97 10.21 8.37
CA VAL A 234 -1.17 9.20 9.08
C VAL A 234 -0.72 9.75 10.44
N SER A 235 -0.07 10.92 10.46
CA SER A 235 0.46 11.53 11.68
C SER A 235 -0.62 11.77 12.75
N ARG A 236 -1.77 12.33 12.36
CA ARG A 236 -2.91 12.55 13.28
C ARG A 236 -3.46 11.24 13.86
N PHE A 237 -3.61 10.22 13.04
CA PHE A 237 -4.06 8.90 13.50
C PHE A 237 -3.08 8.31 14.50
N LEU A 238 -1.78 8.27 14.18
CA LEU A 238 -0.75 7.70 15.04
C LEU A 238 -0.64 8.44 16.38
N SER A 239 -0.73 9.76 16.37
CA SER A 239 -0.71 10.57 17.62
C SER A 239 -1.88 10.24 18.54
N ARG A 240 -3.08 9.97 17.99
CA ARG A 240 -4.23 9.52 18.79
C ARG A 240 -4.03 8.13 19.38
N VAL A 241 -3.48 7.19 18.58
CA VAL A 241 -3.18 5.83 19.08
C VAL A 241 -2.16 5.87 20.22
N GLU A 242 -1.09 6.65 20.06
CA GLU A 242 -0.03 6.83 21.06
C GLU A 242 -0.57 7.47 22.36
N ALA A 243 -1.42 8.49 22.24
CA ALA A 243 -2.07 9.13 23.39
C ALA A 243 -3.02 8.18 24.13
N GLY A 244 -3.81 7.38 23.39
CA GLY A 244 -4.70 6.36 23.96
C GLY A 244 -3.96 5.23 24.66
N ALA A 245 -2.80 4.82 24.14
CA ALA A 245 -1.93 3.82 24.78
C ALA A 245 -1.33 4.32 26.10
N SER A 246 -0.96 5.60 26.16
CA SER A 246 -0.41 6.23 27.37
C SER A 246 -1.45 6.44 28.48
N ALA A 247 -2.74 6.44 28.15
CA ALA A 247 -3.84 6.63 29.10
C ALA A 247 -4.31 5.30 29.74
N ARG A 248 -3.85 4.13 29.25
CA ARG A 248 -4.19 2.83 29.86
C ARG A 248 -3.20 2.52 30.99
N PRO A 249 -3.64 2.37 32.27
CA PRO A 249 -2.74 2.00 33.35
C PRO A 249 -2.12 0.62 33.08
N SER A 250 -0.82 0.49 33.36
CA SER A 250 -0.10 -0.78 33.35
C SER A 250 -0.79 -1.74 34.29
N THR A 251 -1.45 -2.78 33.76
CA THR A 251 -2.01 -3.89 34.56
C THR A 251 -0.94 -4.88 34.92
#